data_364c6ed0c2d4b44ed2b40f6c14d38c75
#
_entry.id   364c6ed0c2d4b44ed2b40f6c14d38c75
#
_cell.length_a   1.000
_cell.length_b   1.000
_cell.length_c   1.000
_cell.angle_alpha   90.00
_cell.angle_beta   90.00
_cell.angle_gamma   90.00
#
_symmetry.space_group_name_H-M   'P 1'
#
loop_
_entity.id
_entity.type
_entity.pdbx_description
1 polymer ?
#
loop_
_entity_poly.entity_id
_entity_poly.type
_entity_poly.pdbx_seq_one_letter_code
_entity_poly.pdbx_strand_id
1 'polypeptide(L)'
;MKDYATLLKSTQREPIFGREKDMTKNAAGGYAFKVDPFVTLERFLILGCEGGTFYVGERAMVKNSAALILACAERDAVRTVEMIVAIGSSFRAISPDPVIFALALLAGQKDNAKARKLALGEVSTICRTGTHLFQFVKQVTQFRGWGRGLREAVSDWYTKKTPNSLLYQVTKYQAREGWSHRDVLRCAHPTSEALNPVFKYIVKGDYANDVVQTGLDDNDLAYIGAIETAKITTDERIIVRLIRDQGLVREHIPTNWLNSVKVWEALLERMPLMALVRNLGKMSSIGLLAPLSDASKEVCRRLRDKNLIGRGRMHPFGLLLAQTTYASGKGFRGHLSWNQVPQIVDALEDAIYSAFAHVEPTGKNYVLGVDVSGSMGFRGWDHMGSINNTNIKAYQAAACMALVQMKTEEWCYPLAFSDGVKPMVNMSKANRMSDVVAEMKKYPVGRTNVALPMLYATANKLPVDAFVIYTDNETWSGNTHPSKALEDYRQAMGRDAKLIVCAMTATRYSVADPNDPGMLDVVGFDARCPKVISEFVRGVDAE
;
A
#
# COMPACT_ATOMS: atom_id res chain seq x y z
N MET A 1 19.19 -5.44 -47.65
CA MET A 1 19.27 -5.92 -46.24
C MET A 1 19.33 -4.66 -45.38
N LYS A 2 18.22 -4.29 -44.75
CA LYS A 2 18.23 -3.21 -43.73
C LYS A 2 19.05 -3.72 -42.55
N ASP A 3 20.05 -2.91 -42.22
CA ASP A 3 21.08 -3.23 -41.25
C ASP A 3 20.47 -3.53 -39.86
N TYR A 4 20.35 -4.81 -39.51
CA TYR A 4 19.86 -5.27 -38.21
C TYR A 4 20.72 -4.75 -37.04
N ALA A 5 21.96 -4.33 -37.31
CA ALA A 5 22.84 -3.71 -36.32
C ALA A 5 22.35 -2.34 -35.87
N THR A 6 21.64 -1.58 -36.73
CA THR A 6 21.05 -0.28 -36.38
C THR A 6 19.81 -0.42 -35.51
N LEU A 7 19.09 -1.55 -35.56
CA LEU A 7 17.95 -1.86 -34.69
C LEU A 7 18.36 -2.19 -33.25
N LEU A 8 19.64 -2.50 -33.00
CA LEU A 8 20.18 -2.80 -31.67
C LEU A 8 20.77 -1.58 -30.96
N LYS A 9 20.97 -0.47 -31.66
CA LYS A 9 21.47 0.80 -31.08
C LYS A 9 20.30 1.67 -30.68
N SER A 10 19.77 1.42 -29.46
CA SER A 10 18.86 2.36 -28.83
C SER A 10 19.66 3.45 -28.14
N THR A 11 19.40 4.72 -28.44
CA THR A 11 20.05 5.86 -27.75
C THR A 11 19.69 5.91 -26.28
N GLN A 12 18.57 5.32 -25.87
CA GLN A 12 18.20 5.18 -24.45
C GLN A 12 19.14 4.24 -23.66
N ARG A 13 20.01 3.48 -24.32
CA ARG A 13 21.09 2.68 -23.70
C ARG A 13 22.39 3.44 -23.48
N GLU A 14 22.43 4.70 -23.84
CA GLU A 14 23.54 5.61 -23.60
C GLU A 14 23.02 6.82 -22.81
N PRO A 15 23.83 7.45 -21.96
CA PRO A 15 23.40 8.67 -21.27
C PRO A 15 23.23 9.82 -22.29
N ILE A 16 22.41 10.79 -21.95
CA ILE A 16 22.30 12.04 -22.71
C ILE A 16 23.64 12.76 -22.63
N PHE A 17 24.15 13.17 -23.77
CA PHE A 17 25.42 13.90 -23.86
C PHE A 17 25.43 15.14 -22.95
N GLY A 18 26.46 15.27 -22.13
CA GLY A 18 26.59 16.34 -21.13
C GLY A 18 25.81 16.11 -19.84
N ARG A 19 25.02 15.00 -19.73
CA ARG A 19 24.22 14.67 -18.53
C ARG A 19 24.66 13.34 -17.90
N GLU A 20 25.86 12.84 -18.23
CA GLU A 20 26.38 11.54 -17.78
C GLU A 20 26.44 11.45 -16.24
N LYS A 21 26.72 12.59 -15.57
CA LYS A 21 26.80 12.67 -14.11
C LYS A 21 25.43 12.54 -13.44
N ASP A 22 24.36 12.96 -14.11
CA ASP A 22 23.00 12.98 -13.60
C ASP A 22 22.25 11.67 -13.85
N MET A 23 22.78 10.84 -14.74
CA MET A 23 22.13 9.61 -15.17
C MET A 23 22.77 8.36 -14.59
N THR A 24 21.99 7.30 -14.52
CA THR A 24 22.42 5.96 -14.12
C THR A 24 21.74 4.90 -14.97
N LYS A 25 22.41 3.75 -15.08
CA LYS A 25 21.83 2.62 -15.79
C LYS A 25 20.72 1.98 -14.96
N ASN A 26 19.55 1.82 -15.54
CA ASN A 26 18.44 1.10 -14.95
C ASN A 26 18.66 -0.43 -15.04
N ALA A 27 17.80 -1.23 -14.41
CA ALA A 27 17.97 -2.68 -14.36
C ALA A 27 17.73 -3.36 -15.72
N ALA A 28 16.97 -2.74 -16.64
CA ALA A 28 16.76 -3.21 -18.01
C ALA A 28 17.91 -2.84 -18.98
N GLY A 29 18.88 -2.05 -18.51
CA GLY A 29 20.06 -1.66 -19.29
C GLY A 29 19.94 -0.33 -20.03
N GLY A 30 18.85 0.41 -19.86
CA GLY A 30 18.68 1.78 -20.31
C GLY A 30 19.24 2.78 -19.31
N TYR A 31 19.27 4.07 -19.68
CA TYR A 31 19.68 5.16 -18.80
C TYR A 31 18.48 6.00 -18.37
N ALA A 32 18.46 6.33 -17.08
CA ALA A 32 17.46 7.17 -16.43
C ALA A 32 18.16 8.12 -15.46
N PHE A 33 17.46 9.14 -14.98
CA PHE A 33 18.03 10.12 -14.06
C PHE A 33 18.18 9.54 -12.66
N LYS A 34 19.26 9.90 -11.98
CA LYS A 34 19.44 9.63 -10.55
C LYS A 34 18.43 10.45 -9.76
N VAL A 35 17.83 9.85 -8.78
CA VAL A 35 16.95 10.56 -7.84
C VAL A 35 17.63 10.72 -6.48
N ASP A 36 17.22 11.74 -5.72
CA ASP A 36 17.71 11.92 -4.35
C ASP A 36 17.41 10.67 -3.51
N PRO A 37 18.33 10.22 -2.66
CA PRO A 37 18.13 9.06 -1.80
C PRO A 37 16.84 9.12 -0.96
N PHE A 38 16.38 10.31 -0.55
CA PHE A 38 15.13 10.46 0.17
C PHE A 38 13.89 10.17 -0.70
N VAL A 39 13.90 10.49 -1.98
CA VAL A 39 12.84 10.10 -2.92
C VAL A 39 12.78 8.57 -3.05
N THR A 40 13.94 7.92 -3.14
CA THR A 40 14.01 6.45 -3.18
C THR A 40 13.51 5.84 -1.86
N LEU A 41 13.84 6.46 -0.73
CA LEU A 41 13.34 6.05 0.60
C LEU A 41 11.81 6.20 0.67
N GLU A 42 11.26 7.30 0.18
CA GLU A 42 9.80 7.50 0.13
C GLU A 42 9.11 6.39 -0.68
N ARG A 43 9.62 6.07 -1.86
CA ARG A 43 9.10 4.96 -2.69
C ARG A 43 9.12 3.64 -1.94
N PHE A 44 10.23 3.33 -1.27
CA PHE A 44 10.33 2.11 -0.46
C PHE A 44 9.31 2.08 0.69
N LEU A 45 9.17 3.18 1.42
CA LEU A 45 8.22 3.26 2.54
C LEU A 45 6.77 3.12 2.11
N ILE A 46 6.41 3.61 0.91
CA ILE A 46 5.05 3.55 0.37
C ILE A 46 4.77 2.20 -0.29
N LEU A 47 5.63 1.75 -1.23
CA LEU A 47 5.37 0.58 -2.07
C LEU A 47 5.92 -0.73 -1.49
N GLY A 48 6.95 -0.66 -0.64
CA GLY A 48 7.69 -1.84 -0.20
C GLY A 48 8.58 -2.41 -1.30
N CYS A 49 9.14 -3.58 -1.02
CA CYS A 49 9.99 -4.33 -1.97
C CYS A 49 9.71 -5.84 -1.95
N GLU A 50 8.68 -6.28 -1.26
CA GLU A 50 8.31 -7.70 -1.21
C GLU A 50 7.92 -8.21 -2.60
N GLY A 51 8.39 -9.41 -2.94
CA GLY A 51 8.20 -10.01 -4.26
C GLY A 51 9.18 -9.55 -5.33
N GLY A 52 9.99 -8.51 -5.06
CA GLY A 52 10.94 -7.96 -6.04
C GLY A 52 10.27 -7.23 -7.21
N THR A 53 11.07 -6.95 -8.24
CA THR A 53 10.58 -6.45 -9.54
C THR A 53 10.89 -7.47 -10.63
N PHE A 54 10.48 -7.20 -11.88
CA PHE A 54 10.82 -8.05 -13.02
C PHE A 54 12.35 -8.24 -13.19
N TYR A 55 13.13 -7.18 -12.91
CA TYR A 55 14.58 -7.16 -13.11
C TYR A 55 15.39 -7.39 -11.84
N VAL A 56 14.81 -7.19 -10.65
CA VAL A 56 15.53 -7.24 -9.36
C VAL A 56 14.77 -8.11 -8.37
N GLY A 57 15.44 -9.17 -7.89
CA GLY A 57 14.84 -10.08 -6.90
C GLY A 57 14.66 -9.45 -5.53
N GLU A 58 13.70 -9.94 -4.76
CA GLU A 58 13.30 -9.45 -3.43
C GLU A 58 14.48 -9.30 -2.45
N ARG A 59 15.34 -10.33 -2.34
CA ARG A 59 16.51 -10.28 -1.42
C ARG A 59 17.46 -9.12 -1.72
N ALA A 60 17.69 -8.84 -3.02
CA ALA A 60 18.54 -7.73 -3.42
C ALA A 60 17.88 -6.39 -3.10
N MET A 61 16.57 -6.27 -3.32
CA MET A 61 15.82 -5.06 -2.98
C MET A 61 15.79 -4.78 -1.48
N VAL A 62 15.57 -5.79 -0.63
CA VAL A 62 15.61 -5.66 0.84
C VAL A 62 16.99 -5.21 1.30
N LYS A 63 18.07 -5.83 0.81
CA LYS A 63 19.46 -5.43 1.13
C LYS A 63 19.74 -3.99 0.69
N ASN A 64 19.31 -3.63 -0.49
CA ASN A 64 19.47 -2.30 -1.04
C ASN A 64 18.68 -1.26 -0.25
N SER A 65 17.47 -1.59 0.18
CA SER A 65 16.62 -0.69 0.98
C SER A 65 17.20 -0.48 2.37
N ALA A 66 17.75 -1.53 3.00
CA ALA A 66 18.45 -1.37 4.27
C ALA A 66 19.66 -0.43 4.16
N ALA A 67 20.50 -0.60 3.14
CA ALA A 67 21.64 0.29 2.89
C ALA A 67 21.20 1.73 2.63
N LEU A 68 20.11 1.92 1.89
CA LEU A 68 19.53 3.23 1.61
C LEU A 68 19.04 3.93 2.89
N ILE A 69 18.28 3.22 3.74
CA ILE A 69 17.78 3.76 5.01
C ILE A 69 18.94 4.24 5.88
N LEU A 70 20.02 3.43 5.97
CA LEU A 70 21.20 3.78 6.75
C LEU A 70 21.92 5.00 6.16
N ALA A 71 22.13 5.06 4.85
CA ALA A 71 22.75 6.20 4.18
C ALA A 71 21.93 7.50 4.35
N CYS A 72 20.60 7.43 4.24
CA CYS A 72 19.73 8.57 4.55
C CYS A 72 19.88 9.03 6.00
N ALA A 73 19.92 8.08 6.96
CA ALA A 73 20.07 8.40 8.36
C ALA A 73 21.47 8.93 8.75
N GLU A 74 22.51 8.54 8.02
CA GLU A 74 23.85 9.13 8.16
C GLU A 74 23.88 10.56 7.65
N ARG A 75 23.21 10.84 6.51
CA ARG A 75 23.10 12.17 5.92
C ARG A 75 22.24 13.10 6.78
N ASP A 76 21.06 12.63 7.21
CA ASP A 76 20.13 13.36 8.07
C ASP A 76 19.20 12.42 8.84
N ALA A 77 19.57 12.12 10.08
CA ALA A 77 18.81 11.23 10.95
C ALA A 77 17.41 11.77 11.30
N VAL A 78 17.25 13.09 11.43
CA VAL A 78 15.98 13.72 11.79
C VAL A 78 15.01 13.58 10.63
N ARG A 79 15.40 14.07 9.45
CA ARG A 79 14.59 13.98 8.22
C ARG A 79 14.20 12.53 7.90
N THR A 80 15.11 11.58 8.12
CA THR A 80 14.84 10.15 7.85
C THR A 80 13.73 9.61 8.76
N VAL A 81 13.81 9.89 10.08
CA VAL A 81 12.80 9.42 11.03
C VAL A 81 11.48 10.16 10.83
N GLU A 82 11.50 11.48 10.61
CA GLU A 82 10.30 12.26 10.30
C GLU A 82 9.57 11.73 9.06
N MET A 83 10.29 11.37 7.99
CA MET A 83 9.71 10.77 6.80
C MET A 83 9.05 9.41 7.09
N ILE A 84 9.70 8.54 7.88
CA ILE A 84 9.13 7.26 8.32
C ILE A 84 7.83 7.50 9.10
N VAL A 85 7.83 8.47 10.02
CA VAL A 85 6.66 8.82 10.83
C VAL A 85 5.55 9.43 9.98
N ALA A 86 5.87 10.37 9.11
CA ALA A 86 4.91 11.04 8.24
C ALA A 86 4.19 10.04 7.33
N ILE A 87 4.92 9.14 6.68
CA ILE A 87 4.33 8.12 5.80
C ILE A 87 3.52 7.10 6.62
N GLY A 88 4.06 6.60 7.73
CA GLY A 88 3.37 5.63 8.59
C GLY A 88 2.10 6.17 9.23
N SER A 89 2.09 7.45 9.65
CA SER A 89 0.94 8.08 10.31
C SER A 89 -0.13 8.56 9.34
N SER A 90 0.25 8.96 8.12
CA SER A 90 -0.68 9.43 7.09
C SER A 90 -1.38 8.31 6.32
N PHE A 91 -1.05 7.05 6.56
CA PHE A 91 -1.61 5.88 5.85
C PHE A 91 -1.34 5.89 4.34
N ARG A 92 -0.25 6.52 3.91
CA ARG A 92 0.21 6.51 2.51
C ARG A 92 0.83 5.19 2.09
N ALA A 93 1.41 4.44 3.04
CA ALA A 93 2.01 3.14 2.78
C ALA A 93 0.92 2.08 2.47
N ILE A 94 1.13 1.30 1.41
CA ILE A 94 0.23 0.20 1.04
C ILE A 94 0.25 -0.94 2.07
N SER A 95 1.35 -1.07 2.82
CA SER A 95 1.52 -1.97 3.97
C SER A 95 2.31 -1.27 5.07
N PRO A 96 2.07 -1.56 6.36
CA PRO A 96 2.89 -1.06 7.45
C PRO A 96 4.30 -1.67 7.50
N ASP A 97 4.54 -2.79 6.82
CA ASP A 97 5.77 -3.59 6.92
C ASP A 97 7.05 -2.81 6.59
N PRO A 98 7.15 -2.03 5.47
CA PRO A 98 8.33 -1.25 5.16
C PRO A 98 8.64 -0.17 6.21
N VAL A 99 7.59 0.46 6.74
CA VAL A 99 7.70 1.51 7.77
C VAL A 99 8.21 0.92 9.08
N ILE A 100 7.65 -0.22 9.51
CA ILE A 100 8.08 -0.93 10.73
C ILE A 100 9.52 -1.43 10.57
N PHE A 101 9.87 -1.97 9.38
CA PHE A 101 11.22 -2.41 9.08
C PHE A 101 12.24 -1.27 9.17
N ALA A 102 11.95 -0.13 8.55
CA ALA A 102 12.83 1.03 8.59
C ALA A 102 13.04 1.54 10.03
N LEU A 103 11.96 1.62 10.80
CA LEU A 103 12.02 2.01 12.21
C LEU A 103 12.84 1.03 13.04
N ALA A 104 12.64 -0.29 12.87
CA ALA A 104 13.36 -1.32 13.59
C ALA A 104 14.86 -1.34 13.24
N LEU A 105 15.20 -1.14 11.96
CA LEU A 105 16.57 -1.05 11.49
C LEU A 105 17.30 0.13 12.16
N LEU A 106 16.69 1.32 12.20
CA LEU A 106 17.28 2.50 12.85
C LEU A 106 17.35 2.34 14.36
N ALA A 107 16.31 1.80 15.00
CA ALA A 107 16.29 1.51 16.43
C ALA A 107 17.37 0.50 16.84
N GLY A 108 17.78 -0.38 15.94
CA GLY A 108 18.83 -1.36 16.14
C GLY A 108 20.27 -0.86 15.93
N GLN A 109 20.47 0.37 15.39
CA GLN A 109 21.79 0.87 15.04
C GLN A 109 22.71 1.05 16.27
N LYS A 110 23.96 0.56 16.15
CA LYS A 110 24.98 0.72 17.18
C LYS A 110 25.72 2.04 17.02
N ASP A 111 26.05 2.41 15.80
CA ASP A 111 26.97 3.49 15.48
C ASP A 111 26.26 4.85 15.34
N ASN A 112 24.97 4.88 14.95
CA ASN A 112 24.16 6.10 14.86
C ASN A 112 23.24 6.25 16.07
N ALA A 113 23.78 6.81 17.18
CA ALA A 113 23.04 7.00 18.43
C ALA A 113 21.85 7.99 18.27
N LYS A 114 21.98 9.01 17.39
CA LYS A 114 20.93 9.99 17.13
C LYS A 114 19.74 9.34 16.43
N ALA A 115 19.96 8.65 15.32
CA ALA A 115 18.91 7.94 14.60
C ALA A 115 18.22 6.90 15.48
N ARG A 116 19.00 6.14 16.25
CA ARG A 116 18.48 5.14 17.20
C ARG A 116 17.55 5.75 18.24
N LYS A 117 17.95 6.87 18.87
CA LYS A 117 17.14 7.55 19.90
C LYS A 117 15.83 8.06 19.32
N LEU A 118 15.89 8.71 18.16
CA LEU A 118 14.71 9.21 17.46
C LEU A 118 13.76 8.06 17.09
N ALA A 119 14.26 6.99 16.46
CA ALA A 119 13.44 5.84 16.07
C ALA A 119 12.79 5.13 17.26
N LEU A 120 13.50 4.98 18.39
CA LEU A 120 12.92 4.40 19.62
C LEU A 120 11.81 5.27 20.19
N GLY A 121 11.89 6.60 20.07
CA GLY A 121 10.84 7.54 20.49
C GLY A 121 9.52 7.35 19.72
N GLU A 122 9.57 6.84 18.49
CA GLU A 122 8.43 6.74 17.59
C GLU A 122 7.76 5.34 17.56
N VAL A 123 8.21 4.40 18.40
CA VAL A 123 7.65 3.04 18.45
C VAL A 123 6.16 3.07 18.73
N SER A 124 5.69 3.88 19.68
CA SER A 124 4.25 3.96 20.00
C SER A 124 3.43 4.62 18.89
N THR A 125 4.01 5.53 18.12
CA THR A 125 3.37 6.22 17.00
C THR A 125 3.17 5.27 15.81
N ILE A 126 4.18 4.48 15.48
CA ILE A 126 4.16 3.58 14.31
C ILE A 126 3.52 2.23 14.65
N CYS A 127 3.84 1.64 15.80
CA CYS A 127 3.31 0.35 16.22
C CYS A 127 1.92 0.49 16.84
N ARG A 128 0.90 0.76 16.03
CA ARG A 128 -0.48 1.03 16.51
C ARG A 128 -1.21 -0.17 17.09
N THR A 129 -0.78 -1.38 16.76
CA THR A 129 -1.40 -2.64 17.21
C THR A 129 -0.37 -3.58 17.82
N GLY A 130 -0.82 -4.56 18.62
CA GLY A 130 0.03 -5.62 19.14
C GLY A 130 0.79 -6.37 18.04
N THR A 131 0.15 -6.60 16.88
CA THR A 131 0.82 -7.22 15.72
C THR A 131 2.00 -6.39 15.23
N HIS A 132 1.84 -5.06 15.11
CA HIS A 132 2.93 -4.16 14.71
C HIS A 132 4.07 -4.17 15.73
N LEU A 133 3.71 -4.18 17.02
CA LEU A 133 4.72 -4.27 18.10
C LEU A 133 5.53 -5.58 18.00
N PHE A 134 4.87 -6.72 17.80
CA PHE A 134 5.57 -8.02 17.67
C PHE A 134 6.47 -8.05 16.45
N GLN A 135 6.03 -7.50 15.34
CA GLN A 135 6.83 -7.39 14.12
C GLN A 135 8.06 -6.50 14.35
N PHE A 136 7.88 -5.34 14.99
CA PHE A 136 8.98 -4.46 15.37
C PHE A 136 9.98 -5.16 16.29
N VAL A 137 9.48 -5.81 17.35
CA VAL A 137 10.33 -6.54 18.32
C VAL A 137 11.11 -7.65 17.64
N LYS A 138 10.45 -8.45 16.78
CA LYS A 138 11.14 -9.50 16.00
C LYS A 138 12.27 -8.93 15.16
N GLN A 139 12.02 -7.82 14.46
CA GLN A 139 13.01 -7.23 13.57
C GLN A 139 14.15 -6.54 14.32
N VAL A 140 13.85 -5.70 15.32
CA VAL A 140 14.88 -4.97 16.06
C VAL A 140 15.81 -5.91 16.84
N THR A 141 15.29 -7.03 17.35
CA THR A 141 16.10 -8.02 18.07
C THR A 141 17.06 -8.80 17.18
N GLN A 142 16.87 -8.78 15.86
CA GLN A 142 17.84 -9.30 14.89
C GLN A 142 19.07 -8.39 14.75
N PHE A 143 18.89 -7.08 14.96
CA PHE A 143 19.96 -6.08 14.85
C PHE A 143 20.62 -5.80 16.20
N ARG A 144 19.85 -5.89 17.28
CA ARG A 144 20.30 -5.57 18.63
C ARG A 144 19.48 -6.31 19.69
N GLY A 145 20.14 -6.72 20.78
CA GLY A 145 19.47 -7.28 21.95
C GLY A 145 18.69 -6.25 22.77
N TRP A 146 18.00 -6.73 23.81
CA TRP A 146 17.20 -5.93 24.74
C TRP A 146 18.08 -5.02 25.61
N GLY A 147 18.39 -3.82 25.13
CA GLY A 147 19.03 -2.75 25.90
C GLY A 147 18.00 -1.85 26.58
N ARG A 148 18.49 -0.94 27.46
CA ARG A 148 17.65 0.00 28.23
C ARG A 148 16.66 0.78 27.33
N GLY A 149 17.15 1.45 26.29
CA GLY A 149 16.28 2.27 25.43
C GLY A 149 15.18 1.46 24.70
N LEU A 150 15.46 0.20 24.30
CA LEU A 150 14.43 -0.65 23.71
C LEU A 150 13.37 -1.06 24.75
N ARG A 151 13.81 -1.38 25.98
CA ARG A 151 12.88 -1.67 27.08
C ARG A 151 11.97 -0.49 27.38
N GLU A 152 12.53 0.72 27.49
CA GLU A 152 11.78 1.96 27.70
C GLU A 152 10.76 2.20 26.56
N ALA A 153 11.18 2.13 25.30
CA ALA A 153 10.31 2.37 24.16
C ALA A 153 9.13 1.36 24.08
N VAL A 154 9.41 0.10 24.37
CA VAL A 154 8.38 -0.97 24.40
C VAL A 154 7.51 -0.83 25.65
N SER A 155 8.06 -0.49 26.81
CA SER A 155 7.30 -0.20 28.03
C SER A 155 6.31 0.95 27.78
N ASP A 156 6.76 2.03 27.16
CA ASP A 156 5.93 3.18 26.77
C ASP A 156 4.74 2.78 25.89
N TRP A 157 4.94 1.83 24.98
CA TRP A 157 3.84 1.32 24.14
C TRP A 157 2.69 0.74 24.97
N TYR A 158 3.01 0.09 26.09
CA TYR A 158 2.00 -0.42 27.03
C TYR A 158 1.43 0.68 27.91
N THR A 159 2.32 1.44 28.54
CA THR A 159 1.97 2.37 29.65
C THR A 159 1.25 3.64 29.17
N LYS A 160 1.36 4.01 27.90
CA LYS A 160 0.61 5.14 27.30
C LYS A 160 -0.84 4.82 26.97
N LYS A 161 -1.33 3.60 27.26
CA LYS A 161 -2.72 3.19 27.00
C LYS A 161 -3.55 3.22 28.27
N THR A 162 -4.87 3.43 28.12
CA THR A 162 -5.82 3.19 29.19
C THR A 162 -6.02 1.68 29.40
N PRO A 163 -6.49 1.21 30.57
CA PRO A 163 -6.78 -0.20 30.83
C PRO A 163 -7.66 -0.84 29.74
N ASN A 164 -8.79 -0.24 29.40
CA ASN A 164 -9.71 -0.71 28.35
C ASN A 164 -9.01 -0.82 26.98
N SER A 165 -8.27 0.23 26.56
CA SER A 165 -7.55 0.22 25.30
C SER A 165 -6.46 -0.85 25.25
N LEU A 166 -5.72 -1.04 26.35
CA LEU A 166 -4.72 -2.09 26.43
C LEU A 166 -5.37 -3.48 26.42
N LEU A 167 -6.44 -3.66 27.17
CA LEU A 167 -7.20 -4.92 27.25
C LEU A 167 -7.68 -5.34 25.85
N TYR A 168 -8.26 -4.41 25.09
CA TYR A 168 -8.66 -4.67 23.70
C TYR A 168 -7.47 -5.09 22.82
N GLN A 169 -6.31 -4.43 22.95
CA GLN A 169 -5.12 -4.77 22.16
C GLN A 169 -4.62 -6.18 22.48
N VAL A 170 -4.51 -6.52 23.75
CA VAL A 170 -3.91 -7.79 24.18
C VAL A 170 -4.81 -9.00 23.97
N THR A 171 -6.12 -8.79 24.02
CA THR A 171 -7.10 -9.87 23.79
C THR A 171 -7.32 -10.13 22.29
N LYS A 172 -7.26 -9.08 21.48
CA LYS A 172 -7.43 -9.17 20.03
C LYS A 172 -6.16 -9.64 19.31
N TYR A 173 -4.99 -9.14 19.68
CA TYR A 173 -3.69 -9.39 19.03
C TYR A 173 -2.78 -10.21 19.96
N GLN A 174 -3.14 -11.45 20.23
CA GLN A 174 -2.52 -12.24 21.30
C GLN A 174 -1.07 -12.63 21.02
N ALA A 175 -0.78 -13.05 19.78
CA ALA A 175 0.56 -13.47 19.37
C ALA A 175 0.78 -13.25 17.86
N ARG A 176 2.01 -12.95 17.49
CA ARG A 176 2.46 -12.86 16.09
C ARG A 176 3.96 -13.00 16.00
N GLU A 177 4.48 -13.55 14.88
CA GLU A 177 5.91 -13.61 14.58
C GLU A 177 6.77 -14.33 15.64
N GLY A 178 6.17 -15.26 16.37
CA GLY A 178 6.83 -15.98 17.48
C GLY A 178 6.86 -15.21 18.81
N TRP A 179 6.20 -14.04 18.88
CA TRP A 179 6.07 -13.21 20.09
C TRP A 179 4.63 -13.17 20.57
N SER A 180 4.46 -13.20 21.89
CA SER A 180 3.22 -12.90 22.59
C SER A 180 3.39 -11.69 23.50
N HIS A 181 2.29 -11.08 23.95
CA HIS A 181 2.36 -10.02 24.96
C HIS A 181 3.07 -10.48 26.24
N ARG A 182 2.86 -11.74 26.65
CA ARG A 182 3.56 -12.31 27.81
C ARG A 182 5.08 -12.29 27.64
N ASP A 183 5.60 -12.64 26.45
CA ASP A 183 7.03 -12.66 26.18
C ASP A 183 7.61 -11.26 26.17
N VAL A 184 6.89 -10.30 25.54
CA VAL A 184 7.31 -8.92 25.47
C VAL A 184 7.33 -8.26 26.85
N LEU A 185 6.30 -8.49 27.69
CA LEU A 185 6.26 -7.99 29.07
C LEU A 185 7.44 -8.49 29.91
N ARG A 186 7.83 -9.76 29.74
CA ARG A 186 9.00 -10.35 30.43
C ARG A 186 10.33 -9.75 30.00
N CYS A 187 10.41 -9.17 28.81
CA CYS A 187 11.62 -8.51 28.31
C CYS A 187 11.64 -7.01 28.63
N ALA A 188 10.50 -6.35 28.54
CA ALA A 188 10.39 -4.89 28.68
C ALA A 188 10.20 -4.44 30.12
N HIS A 189 9.57 -5.27 30.98
CA HIS A 189 9.27 -4.99 32.39
C HIS A 189 8.53 -3.65 32.61
N PRO A 190 7.41 -3.37 31.92
CA PRO A 190 6.65 -2.15 32.14
C PRO A 190 6.06 -2.14 33.55
N THR A 191 6.03 -0.96 34.17
CA THR A 191 5.44 -0.73 35.48
C THR A 191 4.37 0.35 35.40
N SER A 192 3.18 0.06 35.95
CA SER A 192 2.06 1.01 36.04
C SER A 192 1.04 0.44 37.01
N GLU A 193 0.67 1.20 38.04
CA GLU A 193 -0.37 0.79 38.98
C GLU A 193 -1.71 0.55 38.28
N ALA A 194 -2.15 1.49 37.44
CA ALA A 194 -3.42 1.44 36.73
C ALA A 194 -3.49 0.27 35.73
N LEU A 195 -2.37 -0.20 35.19
CA LEU A 195 -2.32 -1.31 34.21
C LEU A 195 -1.89 -2.64 34.82
N ASN A 196 -1.52 -2.67 36.09
CA ASN A 196 -1.08 -3.88 36.78
C ASN A 196 -2.12 -5.02 36.68
N PRO A 197 -3.44 -4.78 36.79
CA PRO A 197 -4.45 -5.81 36.61
C PRO A 197 -4.38 -6.44 35.20
N VAL A 198 -4.25 -5.63 34.16
CA VAL A 198 -4.11 -6.12 32.77
C VAL A 198 -2.81 -6.90 32.58
N PHE A 199 -1.69 -6.42 33.16
CA PHE A 199 -0.41 -7.16 33.12
C PHE A 199 -0.53 -8.52 33.84
N LYS A 200 -1.21 -8.60 34.97
CA LYS A 200 -1.47 -9.86 35.69
C LYS A 200 -2.30 -10.82 34.83
N TYR A 201 -3.36 -10.31 34.21
CA TYR A 201 -4.19 -11.10 33.30
C TYR A 201 -3.35 -11.67 32.12
N ILE A 202 -2.50 -10.86 31.48
CA ILE A 202 -1.63 -11.30 30.37
C ILE A 202 -0.65 -12.40 30.83
N VAL A 203 -0.02 -12.22 31.99
CA VAL A 203 1.06 -13.10 32.46
C VAL A 203 0.52 -14.43 33.01
N LYS A 204 -0.55 -14.37 33.79
CA LYS A 204 -1.14 -15.54 34.45
C LYS A 204 -2.23 -16.21 33.62
N GLY A 205 -2.92 -15.46 32.77
CA GLY A 205 -4.11 -15.93 32.04
C GLY A 205 -5.30 -16.23 32.96
N ASP A 206 -5.26 -15.72 34.18
CA ASP A 206 -6.25 -16.00 35.22
C ASP A 206 -7.13 -14.77 35.43
N TYR A 207 -8.33 -14.89 34.91
CA TYR A 207 -9.37 -13.89 35.04
C TYR A 207 -9.89 -13.78 36.53
N ALA A 208 -9.91 -14.87 37.25
CA ALA A 208 -10.38 -14.92 38.64
C ALA A 208 -9.33 -14.42 39.66
N ASN A 209 -8.18 -13.96 39.21
CA ASN A 209 -7.14 -13.40 40.08
C ASN A 209 -7.63 -12.14 40.79
N ASP A 210 -7.52 -12.07 42.13
CA ASP A 210 -8.00 -10.95 42.93
C ASP A 210 -7.53 -9.59 42.45
N VAL A 211 -6.27 -9.49 42.04
CA VAL A 211 -5.71 -8.23 41.47
C VAL A 211 -6.41 -7.82 40.19
N VAL A 212 -6.83 -8.77 39.36
CA VAL A 212 -7.60 -8.50 38.13
C VAL A 212 -9.03 -8.08 38.54
N GLN A 213 -9.67 -8.83 39.41
CA GLN A 213 -11.06 -8.60 39.84
C GLN A 213 -11.24 -7.26 40.56
N THR A 214 -10.28 -6.86 41.38
CA THR A 214 -10.37 -5.63 42.20
C THR A 214 -9.77 -4.39 41.54
N GLY A 215 -9.01 -4.56 40.47
CA GLY A 215 -8.26 -3.48 39.84
C GLY A 215 -8.77 -3.03 38.48
N LEU A 216 -9.84 -3.63 37.94
CA LEU A 216 -10.52 -3.23 36.73
C LEU A 216 -11.94 -2.73 37.05
N ASP A 217 -12.49 -1.89 36.20
CA ASP A 217 -13.89 -1.49 36.32
C ASP A 217 -14.86 -2.60 35.86
N ASP A 218 -16.15 -2.43 36.17
CA ASP A 218 -17.18 -3.42 35.86
C ASP A 218 -17.30 -3.70 34.36
N ASN A 219 -17.06 -2.72 33.49
CA ASN A 219 -17.11 -2.88 32.04
C ASN A 219 -15.92 -3.72 31.54
N ASP A 220 -14.71 -3.45 32.02
CA ASP A 220 -13.51 -4.21 31.67
C ASP A 220 -13.61 -5.67 32.17
N LEU A 221 -14.16 -5.87 33.37
CA LEU A 221 -14.42 -7.19 33.92
C LEU A 221 -15.49 -7.95 33.14
N ALA A 222 -16.60 -7.29 32.77
CA ALA A 222 -17.65 -7.87 31.93
C ALA A 222 -17.09 -8.26 30.55
N TYR A 223 -16.20 -7.43 29.97
CA TYR A 223 -15.56 -7.71 28.68
C TYR A 223 -14.64 -8.95 28.74
N ILE A 224 -13.77 -9.04 29.76
CA ILE A 224 -12.94 -10.25 29.96
C ILE A 224 -13.81 -11.48 30.19
N GLY A 225 -14.80 -11.37 31.08
CA GLY A 225 -15.75 -12.44 31.39
C GLY A 225 -16.46 -12.95 30.12
N ALA A 226 -16.85 -12.05 29.24
CA ALA A 226 -17.46 -12.40 27.96
C ALA A 226 -16.49 -13.17 27.05
N ILE A 227 -15.21 -12.77 26.98
CA ILE A 227 -14.18 -13.48 26.21
C ILE A 227 -13.96 -14.89 26.77
N GLU A 228 -13.83 -15.03 28.10
CA GLU A 228 -13.63 -16.33 28.74
C GLU A 228 -14.88 -17.24 28.58
N THR A 229 -16.07 -16.66 28.70
CA THR A 229 -17.33 -17.39 28.42
C THR A 229 -17.42 -17.86 26.98
N ALA A 230 -17.00 -17.02 26.02
CA ALA A 230 -17.01 -17.39 24.60
C ALA A 230 -16.09 -18.58 24.28
N LYS A 231 -15.00 -18.77 25.04
CA LYS A 231 -14.06 -19.90 24.87
C LYS A 231 -14.65 -21.24 25.26
N ILE A 232 -15.57 -21.25 26.21
CA ILE A 232 -16.07 -22.50 26.87
C ILE A 232 -17.52 -22.82 26.52
N THR A 233 -18.32 -21.85 26.07
CA THR A 233 -19.75 -22.08 25.78
C THR A 233 -19.94 -23.01 24.58
N THR A 234 -20.99 -23.83 24.68
CA THR A 234 -21.48 -24.72 23.61
C THR A 234 -22.80 -24.22 22.99
N ASP A 235 -23.32 -23.08 23.44
CA ASP A 235 -24.59 -22.51 22.94
C ASP A 235 -24.31 -21.30 22.02
N GLU A 236 -24.68 -21.42 20.73
CA GLU A 236 -24.57 -20.37 19.72
C GLU A 236 -25.28 -19.07 20.14
N ARG A 237 -26.42 -19.16 20.82
CA ARG A 237 -27.19 -17.99 21.25
C ARG A 237 -26.42 -17.15 22.26
N ILE A 238 -25.61 -17.79 23.10
CA ILE A 238 -24.73 -17.09 24.04
C ILE A 238 -23.65 -16.34 23.25
N ILE A 239 -23.00 -16.98 22.29
CA ILE A 239 -21.99 -16.31 21.43
C ILE A 239 -22.58 -15.07 20.75
N VAL A 240 -23.75 -15.20 20.12
CA VAL A 240 -24.43 -14.08 19.44
C VAL A 240 -24.72 -12.94 20.42
N ARG A 241 -25.21 -13.26 21.62
CA ARG A 241 -25.47 -12.26 22.66
C ARG A 241 -24.20 -11.57 23.13
N LEU A 242 -23.12 -12.31 23.41
CA LEU A 242 -21.83 -11.73 23.82
C LEU A 242 -21.24 -10.80 22.75
N ILE A 243 -21.39 -11.12 21.46
CA ILE A 243 -20.96 -10.23 20.38
C ILE A 243 -21.74 -8.92 20.41
N ARG A 244 -23.08 -8.98 20.58
CA ARG A 244 -23.94 -7.80 20.57
C ARG A 244 -23.80 -6.94 21.82
N ASP A 245 -23.79 -7.56 22.98
CA ASP A 245 -23.84 -6.87 24.28
C ASP A 245 -22.45 -6.36 24.68
N GLN A 246 -21.41 -7.17 24.49
CA GLN A 246 -20.05 -6.87 24.94
C GLN A 246 -19.10 -6.45 23.81
N GLY A 247 -19.58 -6.40 22.56
CA GLY A 247 -18.77 -5.95 21.42
C GLY A 247 -17.61 -6.89 21.06
N LEU A 248 -17.75 -8.19 21.31
CA LEU A 248 -16.72 -9.15 20.92
C LEU A 248 -16.49 -9.10 19.42
N VAL A 249 -15.22 -9.16 19.02
CA VAL A 249 -14.80 -9.17 17.61
C VAL A 249 -14.41 -10.58 17.19
N ARG A 250 -14.26 -10.78 15.88
CA ARG A 250 -13.94 -12.09 15.27
C ARG A 250 -12.80 -12.84 15.98
N GLU A 251 -11.76 -12.11 16.39
CA GLU A 251 -10.57 -12.66 17.02
C GLU A 251 -10.82 -13.26 18.42
N HIS A 252 -11.93 -12.88 19.08
CA HIS A 252 -12.36 -13.44 20.37
C HIS A 252 -13.20 -14.71 20.22
N ILE A 253 -13.70 -14.97 19.00
CA ILE A 253 -14.64 -16.07 18.75
C ILE A 253 -13.88 -17.34 18.38
N PRO A 254 -14.09 -18.47 19.09
CA PRO A 254 -13.52 -19.76 18.73
C PRO A 254 -13.84 -20.18 17.30
N THR A 255 -12.90 -20.87 16.67
CA THR A 255 -12.94 -21.18 15.23
C THR A 255 -14.16 -22.03 14.84
N ASN A 256 -14.64 -22.91 15.71
CA ASN A 256 -15.85 -23.71 15.48
C ASN A 256 -17.09 -22.85 15.21
N TRP A 257 -17.25 -21.73 15.91
CA TRP A 257 -18.36 -20.80 15.73
C TRP A 257 -18.25 -19.93 14.48
N LEU A 258 -17.04 -19.80 13.92
CA LEU A 258 -16.81 -19.01 12.69
C LEU A 258 -17.38 -19.69 11.42
N ASN A 259 -18.12 -20.80 11.54
CA ASN A 259 -18.89 -21.39 10.44
C ASN A 259 -20.40 -21.09 10.57
N SER A 260 -20.84 -20.45 11.64
CA SER A 260 -22.25 -20.09 11.85
C SER A 260 -22.59 -18.76 11.13
N VAL A 261 -23.68 -18.80 10.37
CA VAL A 261 -24.26 -17.60 9.73
C VAL A 261 -24.70 -16.59 10.78
N LYS A 262 -25.38 -17.02 11.84
CA LYS A 262 -25.91 -16.13 12.89
C LYS A 262 -24.79 -15.40 13.66
N VAL A 263 -23.66 -16.07 13.87
CA VAL A 263 -22.48 -15.45 14.50
C VAL A 263 -21.91 -14.36 13.61
N TRP A 264 -21.82 -14.61 12.30
CA TRP A 264 -21.34 -13.58 11.35
C TRP A 264 -22.34 -12.45 11.13
N GLU A 265 -23.64 -12.70 11.20
CA GLU A 265 -24.65 -11.64 11.20
C GLU A 265 -24.42 -10.69 12.39
N ALA A 266 -24.27 -11.22 13.60
CA ALA A 266 -23.99 -10.41 14.78
C ALA A 266 -22.65 -9.65 14.66
N LEU A 267 -21.60 -10.31 14.17
CA LEU A 267 -20.31 -9.65 13.92
C LEU A 267 -20.43 -8.52 12.89
N LEU A 268 -21.20 -8.72 11.83
CA LEU A 268 -21.37 -7.75 10.74
C LEU A 268 -22.00 -6.44 11.23
N GLU A 269 -22.91 -6.49 12.21
CA GLU A 269 -23.62 -5.31 12.71
C GLU A 269 -22.67 -4.16 13.10
N ARG A 270 -21.55 -4.46 13.74
CA ARG A 270 -20.57 -3.46 14.25
C ARG A 270 -19.18 -3.61 13.66
N MET A 271 -19.00 -4.49 12.67
CA MET A 271 -17.69 -4.77 12.11
C MET A 271 -17.08 -3.52 11.45
N PRO A 272 -15.85 -3.10 11.81
CA PRO A 272 -15.17 -2.00 11.12
C PRO A 272 -14.95 -2.32 9.64
N LEU A 273 -14.99 -1.28 8.77
CA LEU A 273 -14.97 -1.44 7.32
C LEU A 273 -13.75 -2.24 6.82
N MET A 274 -12.56 -2.03 7.40
CA MET A 274 -11.36 -2.81 7.03
C MET A 274 -11.50 -4.31 7.39
N ALA A 275 -12.11 -4.62 8.52
CA ALA A 275 -12.38 -6.01 8.91
C ALA A 275 -13.46 -6.63 8.00
N LEU A 276 -14.51 -5.87 7.67
CA LEU A 276 -15.55 -6.28 6.74
C LEU A 276 -14.94 -6.68 5.39
N VAL A 277 -14.12 -5.82 4.79
CA VAL A 277 -13.47 -6.07 3.50
C VAL A 277 -12.61 -7.33 3.53
N ARG A 278 -11.87 -7.57 4.61
CA ARG A 278 -11.02 -8.77 4.77
C ARG A 278 -11.81 -10.07 4.95
N ASN A 279 -13.05 -9.99 5.41
CA ASN A 279 -13.88 -11.16 5.71
C ASN A 279 -14.97 -11.44 4.67
N LEU A 280 -15.07 -10.68 3.57
CA LEU A 280 -16.07 -10.86 2.51
C LEU A 280 -16.09 -12.30 1.98
N GLY A 281 -14.92 -12.86 1.64
CA GLY A 281 -14.82 -14.23 1.16
C GLY A 281 -15.32 -15.27 2.16
N LYS A 282 -15.03 -15.09 3.47
CA LYS A 282 -15.54 -15.98 4.51
C LYS A 282 -17.06 -15.88 4.67
N MET A 283 -17.60 -14.67 4.71
CA MET A 283 -19.05 -14.45 4.82
C MET A 283 -19.80 -15.01 3.60
N SER A 284 -19.23 -14.90 2.38
CA SER A 284 -19.80 -15.53 1.20
C SER A 284 -19.70 -17.06 1.25
N SER A 285 -18.58 -17.63 1.71
CA SER A 285 -18.37 -19.08 1.75
C SER A 285 -19.33 -19.83 2.67
N ILE A 286 -19.84 -19.14 3.72
CA ILE A 286 -20.84 -19.70 4.64
C ILE A 286 -22.28 -19.37 4.24
N GLY A 287 -22.49 -18.69 3.11
CA GLY A 287 -23.81 -18.35 2.58
C GLY A 287 -24.47 -17.09 3.20
N LEU A 288 -23.78 -16.33 4.08
CA LEU A 288 -24.32 -15.07 4.60
C LEU A 288 -24.48 -14.01 3.50
N LEU A 289 -23.44 -13.90 2.65
CA LEU A 289 -23.50 -12.99 1.50
C LEU A 289 -23.93 -13.77 0.26
N ALA A 290 -25.17 -13.52 -0.15
CA ALA A 290 -25.77 -14.05 -1.35
C ALA A 290 -26.35 -12.91 -2.20
N PRO A 291 -26.57 -13.10 -3.51
CA PRO A 291 -27.23 -12.09 -4.32
C PRO A 291 -28.56 -11.66 -3.71
N LEU A 292 -28.76 -10.33 -3.58
CA LEU A 292 -29.98 -9.69 -3.05
C LEU A 292 -30.26 -9.93 -1.55
N SER A 293 -29.40 -10.64 -0.80
CA SER A 293 -29.57 -10.78 0.65
C SER A 293 -29.41 -9.41 1.36
N ASP A 294 -30.06 -9.25 2.52
CA ASP A 294 -29.98 -7.99 3.28
C ASP A 294 -28.56 -7.73 3.79
N ALA A 295 -27.82 -8.79 4.15
CA ALA A 295 -26.40 -8.69 4.49
C ALA A 295 -25.56 -8.16 3.31
N SER A 296 -25.81 -8.62 2.07
CA SER A 296 -25.14 -8.11 0.88
C SER A 296 -25.49 -6.65 0.58
N LYS A 297 -26.77 -6.27 0.75
CA LYS A 297 -27.20 -4.87 0.60
C LYS A 297 -26.50 -3.96 1.63
N GLU A 298 -26.43 -4.39 2.88
CA GLU A 298 -25.76 -3.61 3.95
C GLU A 298 -24.26 -3.49 3.67
N VAL A 299 -23.59 -4.56 3.23
CA VAL A 299 -22.18 -4.53 2.81
C VAL A 299 -21.99 -3.52 1.67
N CYS A 300 -22.82 -3.55 0.62
CA CYS A 300 -22.74 -2.60 -0.49
C CYS A 300 -22.99 -1.16 -0.04
N ARG A 301 -23.95 -0.93 0.84
CA ARG A 301 -24.23 0.40 1.40
C ARG A 301 -23.01 0.95 2.13
N ARG A 302 -22.37 0.14 2.99
CA ARG A 302 -21.18 0.54 3.76
C ARG A 302 -19.95 0.78 2.88
N LEU A 303 -19.76 -0.02 1.83
CA LEU A 303 -18.66 0.15 0.86
C LEU A 303 -18.82 1.42 0.01
N ARG A 304 -20.03 1.92 -0.19
CA ARG A 304 -20.30 3.17 -0.92
C ARG A 304 -20.35 4.41 -0.03
N ASP A 305 -20.29 4.23 1.28
CA ASP A 305 -20.28 5.34 2.23
C ASP A 305 -18.89 5.99 2.30
N LYS A 306 -18.75 7.16 1.64
CA LYS A 306 -17.49 7.93 1.59
C LYS A 306 -16.98 8.32 2.98
N ASN A 307 -17.90 8.60 3.93
CA ASN A 307 -17.52 8.95 5.30
C ASN A 307 -16.91 7.76 6.03
N LEU A 308 -17.47 6.55 5.85
CA LEU A 308 -16.91 5.33 6.43
C LEU A 308 -15.55 4.99 5.82
N ILE A 309 -15.36 5.18 4.51
CA ILE A 309 -14.09 4.98 3.82
C ILE A 309 -13.03 5.94 4.38
N GLY A 310 -13.36 7.23 4.48
CA GLY A 310 -12.45 8.25 5.02
C GLY A 310 -12.10 8.03 6.50
N ARG A 311 -13.10 7.78 7.35
CA ARG A 311 -12.88 7.46 8.78
C ARG A 311 -12.10 6.16 8.97
N GLY A 312 -12.36 5.16 8.13
CA GLY A 312 -11.67 3.88 8.11
C GLY A 312 -10.24 3.98 7.58
N ARG A 313 -9.84 5.13 7.02
CA ARG A 313 -8.53 5.37 6.39
C ARG A 313 -8.15 4.22 5.46
N MET A 314 -9.14 3.82 4.62
CA MET A 314 -8.97 2.72 3.70
C MET A 314 -8.00 3.13 2.59
N HIS A 315 -6.89 2.41 2.48
CA HIS A 315 -5.94 2.66 1.40
C HIS A 315 -6.49 2.10 0.07
N PRO A 316 -6.46 2.86 -1.05
CA PRO A 316 -6.98 2.39 -2.35
C PRO A 316 -6.40 1.05 -2.80
N PHE A 317 -5.10 0.81 -2.56
CA PHE A 317 -4.46 -0.47 -2.86
C PHE A 317 -5.08 -1.63 -2.09
N GLY A 318 -5.40 -1.45 -0.81
CA GLY A 318 -6.06 -2.47 0.01
C GLY A 318 -7.46 -2.82 -0.51
N LEU A 319 -8.18 -1.83 -1.03
CA LEU A 319 -9.49 -2.04 -1.66
C LEU A 319 -9.36 -2.71 -3.03
N LEU A 320 -8.37 -2.35 -3.85
CA LEU A 320 -8.07 -3.02 -5.11
C LEU A 320 -7.70 -4.49 -4.88
N LEU A 321 -6.87 -4.77 -3.89
CA LEU A 321 -6.50 -6.12 -3.48
C LEU A 321 -7.73 -6.93 -3.06
N ALA A 322 -8.61 -6.33 -2.27
CA ALA A 322 -9.85 -6.96 -1.83
C ALA A 322 -10.81 -7.24 -2.99
N GLN A 323 -10.99 -6.26 -3.88
CA GLN A 323 -11.82 -6.38 -5.07
C GLN A 323 -11.32 -7.51 -5.99
N THR A 324 -10.03 -7.50 -6.32
CA THR A 324 -9.41 -8.52 -7.18
C THR A 324 -9.52 -9.92 -6.54
N THR A 325 -9.25 -10.02 -5.23
CA THR A 325 -9.33 -11.29 -4.50
C THR A 325 -10.78 -11.77 -4.40
N TYR A 326 -11.73 -10.89 -4.05
CA TYR A 326 -13.13 -11.28 -3.92
C TYR A 326 -13.74 -11.69 -5.27
N ALA A 327 -13.42 -10.95 -6.34
CA ALA A 327 -13.85 -11.27 -7.71
C ALA A 327 -13.29 -12.59 -8.23
N SER A 328 -12.12 -13.04 -7.75
CA SER A 328 -11.54 -14.34 -8.14
C SER A 328 -12.28 -15.55 -7.57
N GLY A 329 -13.15 -15.37 -6.57
CA GLY A 329 -13.88 -16.45 -5.89
C GLY A 329 -13.03 -17.37 -5.02
N LYS A 330 -11.74 -17.04 -4.79
CA LYS A 330 -10.80 -17.85 -4.01
C LYS A 330 -9.80 -16.99 -3.23
N GLY A 331 -9.32 -17.50 -2.10
CA GLY A 331 -8.28 -16.85 -1.31
C GLY A 331 -6.93 -16.85 -2.05
N PHE A 332 -6.17 -15.76 -1.95
CA PHE A 332 -4.81 -15.69 -2.49
C PHE A 332 -3.87 -16.67 -1.76
N ARG A 333 -4.10 -16.87 -0.46
CA ARG A 333 -3.39 -17.87 0.37
C ARG A 333 -4.43 -18.79 1.01
N GLY A 334 -4.20 -20.10 0.97
CA GLY A 334 -5.12 -21.11 1.52
C GLY A 334 -6.15 -21.63 0.50
N HIS A 335 -7.13 -22.41 1.00
CA HIS A 335 -8.06 -23.17 0.16
C HIS A 335 -9.52 -22.65 0.19
N LEU A 336 -9.73 -21.48 0.82
CA LEU A 336 -11.07 -20.91 0.92
C LEU A 336 -11.57 -20.48 -0.47
N SER A 337 -12.76 -20.94 -0.86
CA SER A 337 -13.45 -20.52 -2.06
C SER A 337 -14.87 -20.07 -1.76
N TRP A 338 -15.44 -19.25 -2.63
CA TRP A 338 -16.80 -18.70 -2.49
C TRP A 338 -17.39 -18.31 -3.84
N ASN A 339 -18.72 -18.23 -3.88
CA ASN A 339 -19.42 -17.59 -4.98
C ASN A 339 -19.39 -16.07 -4.75
N GLN A 340 -18.83 -15.34 -5.71
CA GLN A 340 -18.81 -13.89 -5.65
C GLN A 340 -20.23 -13.31 -5.82
N VAL A 341 -20.52 -12.22 -5.13
CA VAL A 341 -21.72 -11.40 -5.31
C VAL A 341 -21.35 -10.21 -6.20
N PRO A 342 -21.85 -10.12 -7.45
CA PRO A 342 -21.44 -9.07 -8.40
C PRO A 342 -21.62 -7.66 -7.84
N GLN A 343 -22.71 -7.41 -7.11
CA GLN A 343 -22.98 -6.09 -6.49
C GLN A 343 -21.92 -5.68 -5.46
N ILE A 344 -21.31 -6.65 -4.76
CA ILE A 344 -20.20 -6.39 -3.81
C ILE A 344 -18.91 -6.10 -4.58
N VAL A 345 -18.65 -6.79 -5.70
CA VAL A 345 -17.50 -6.48 -6.59
C VAL A 345 -17.59 -5.03 -7.08
N ASP A 346 -18.78 -4.62 -7.56
CA ASP A 346 -19.03 -3.24 -7.99
C ASP A 346 -18.88 -2.23 -6.85
N ALA A 347 -19.41 -2.55 -5.66
CA ALA A 347 -19.30 -1.66 -4.50
C ALA A 347 -17.84 -1.50 -4.01
N LEU A 348 -17.03 -2.56 -4.10
CA LEU A 348 -15.59 -2.49 -3.83
C LEU A 348 -14.88 -1.57 -4.82
N GLU A 349 -15.25 -1.63 -6.09
CA GLU A 349 -14.69 -0.75 -7.12
C GLU A 349 -15.08 0.71 -6.87
N ASP A 350 -16.34 0.99 -6.52
CA ASP A 350 -16.80 2.33 -6.13
C ASP A 350 -15.99 2.84 -4.90
N ALA A 351 -15.69 1.95 -3.95
CA ALA A 351 -14.89 2.26 -2.76
C ALA A 351 -13.44 2.61 -3.12
N ILE A 352 -12.83 1.96 -4.13
CA ILE A 352 -11.47 2.28 -4.59
C ILE A 352 -11.40 3.75 -5.01
N TYR A 353 -12.31 4.18 -5.87
CA TYR A 353 -12.33 5.57 -6.35
C TYR A 353 -12.58 6.57 -5.22
N SER A 354 -13.43 6.21 -4.26
CA SER A 354 -13.75 7.05 -3.10
C SER A 354 -12.62 7.13 -2.07
N ALA A 355 -11.65 6.21 -2.10
CA ALA A 355 -10.52 6.18 -1.18
C ALA A 355 -9.35 7.08 -1.60
N PHE A 356 -9.30 7.51 -2.88
CA PHE A 356 -8.37 8.55 -3.30
C PHE A 356 -8.81 9.92 -2.76
N ALA A 357 -7.84 10.79 -2.51
CA ALA A 357 -8.13 12.16 -2.13
C ALA A 357 -9.02 12.82 -3.19
N HIS A 358 -10.03 13.56 -2.72
CA HIS A 358 -10.87 14.33 -3.63
C HIS A 358 -10.01 15.35 -4.39
N VAL A 359 -10.13 15.35 -5.70
CA VAL A 359 -9.41 16.24 -6.60
C VAL A 359 -10.40 16.95 -7.49
N GLU A 360 -10.36 18.28 -7.50
CA GLU A 360 -11.10 19.05 -8.48
C GLU A 360 -10.45 18.94 -9.85
N PRO A 361 -11.23 18.88 -10.93
CA PRO A 361 -10.70 18.86 -12.29
C PRO A 361 -9.82 20.07 -12.56
N THR A 362 -8.70 19.86 -13.24
CA THR A 362 -7.78 20.96 -13.61
C THR A 362 -8.23 21.75 -14.83
N GLY A 363 -9.11 21.17 -15.63
CA GLY A 363 -9.52 21.71 -16.92
C GLY A 363 -8.43 21.66 -17.99
N LYS A 364 -7.40 20.86 -17.78
CA LYS A 364 -6.25 20.68 -18.69
C LYS A 364 -6.41 19.42 -19.54
N ASN A 365 -5.67 19.36 -20.64
CA ASN A 365 -5.67 18.24 -21.57
C ASN A 365 -4.56 17.25 -21.20
N TYR A 366 -4.95 16.01 -20.93
CA TYR A 366 -4.05 14.95 -20.49
C TYR A 366 -3.84 13.89 -21.56
N VAL A 367 -2.60 13.45 -21.72
CA VAL A 367 -2.26 12.16 -22.32
C VAL A 367 -1.88 11.20 -21.20
N LEU A 368 -2.54 10.06 -21.14
CA LEU A 368 -2.29 9.01 -20.15
C LEU A 368 -1.53 7.87 -20.82
N GLY A 369 -0.22 7.81 -20.62
CA GLY A 369 0.62 6.72 -21.13
C GLY A 369 0.58 5.54 -20.16
N VAL A 370 0.02 4.42 -20.59
CA VAL A 370 -0.07 3.20 -19.80
C VAL A 370 0.89 2.17 -20.35
N ASP A 371 1.88 1.81 -19.54
CA ASP A 371 2.89 0.82 -19.90
C ASP A 371 2.29 -0.58 -19.93
N VAL A 372 2.36 -1.23 -21.10
CA VAL A 372 1.94 -2.61 -21.34
C VAL A 372 3.13 -3.53 -21.65
N SER A 373 4.34 -3.13 -21.27
CA SER A 373 5.55 -3.94 -21.41
C SER A 373 5.52 -5.20 -20.53
N GLY A 374 6.40 -6.14 -20.82
CA GLY A 374 6.44 -7.43 -20.12
C GLY A 374 6.73 -7.31 -18.62
N SER A 375 7.52 -6.32 -18.20
CA SER A 375 7.88 -6.05 -16.81
C SER A 375 6.70 -5.63 -15.94
N MET A 376 5.65 -5.06 -16.55
CA MET A 376 4.41 -4.71 -15.85
C MET A 376 3.56 -5.92 -15.43
N GLY A 377 3.98 -7.14 -15.76
CA GLY A 377 3.36 -8.38 -15.28
C GLY A 377 2.32 -9.00 -16.21
N PHE A 378 2.29 -8.62 -17.50
CA PHE A 378 1.35 -9.18 -18.49
C PHE A 378 1.67 -10.62 -18.92
N ARG A 379 2.90 -11.08 -18.85
CA ARG A 379 3.27 -12.46 -19.17
C ARG A 379 3.18 -13.30 -17.91
N GLY A 380 2.31 -14.29 -17.90
CA GLY A 380 1.91 -15.25 -16.85
C GLY A 380 2.98 -15.94 -15.99
N TRP A 381 4.08 -15.28 -15.69
CA TRP A 381 5.08 -15.73 -14.74
C TRP A 381 4.63 -15.24 -13.36
N ASP A 382 4.11 -16.17 -12.57
CA ASP A 382 3.28 -15.93 -11.39
C ASP A 382 3.80 -14.93 -10.34
N HIS A 383 5.09 -14.65 -10.31
CA HIS A 383 5.68 -13.77 -9.30
C HIS A 383 6.22 -12.44 -9.83
N MET A 384 6.33 -12.28 -11.16
CA MET A 384 6.86 -11.06 -11.77
C MET A 384 5.82 -9.95 -11.90
N GLY A 385 6.23 -8.71 -11.64
CA GLY A 385 5.38 -7.52 -11.70
C GLY A 385 4.34 -7.43 -10.58
N SER A 386 4.41 -8.28 -9.54
CA SER A 386 3.53 -8.21 -8.37
C SER A 386 3.95 -7.06 -7.46
N ILE A 387 2.98 -6.30 -6.98
CA ILE A 387 3.22 -5.25 -6.00
C ILE A 387 3.11 -5.86 -4.60
N ASN A 388 4.16 -5.71 -3.80
CA ASN A 388 4.21 -6.10 -2.39
C ASN A 388 3.78 -7.55 -2.14
N ASN A 389 4.25 -8.49 -2.98
CA ASN A 389 3.96 -9.93 -2.88
C ASN A 389 2.45 -10.26 -2.79
N THR A 390 1.63 -9.49 -3.51
CA THR A 390 0.18 -9.68 -3.63
C THR A 390 -0.19 -10.26 -5.01
N ASN A 391 -1.48 -10.52 -5.22
CA ASN A 391 -2.01 -10.87 -6.54
C ASN A 391 -2.25 -9.66 -7.45
N ILE A 392 -1.89 -8.45 -7.01
CA ILE A 392 -1.96 -7.24 -7.83
C ILE A 392 -0.68 -7.10 -8.65
N LYS A 393 -0.82 -6.96 -9.95
CA LYS A 393 0.26 -6.70 -10.89
C LYS A 393 0.39 -5.19 -11.17
N ALA A 394 1.59 -4.74 -11.56
CA ALA A 394 1.84 -3.34 -11.86
C ALA A 394 0.90 -2.78 -12.93
N TYR A 395 0.56 -3.58 -13.96
CA TYR A 395 -0.41 -3.15 -14.98
C TYR A 395 -1.82 -2.91 -14.43
N GLN A 396 -2.26 -3.66 -13.41
CA GLN A 396 -3.57 -3.46 -12.77
C GLN A 396 -3.59 -2.16 -11.95
N ALA A 397 -2.47 -1.88 -11.28
CA ALA A 397 -2.29 -0.62 -10.57
C ALA A 397 -2.27 0.57 -11.54
N ALA A 398 -1.54 0.46 -12.65
CA ALA A 398 -1.51 1.46 -13.71
C ALA A 398 -2.92 1.71 -14.31
N ALA A 399 -3.68 0.64 -14.61
CA ALA A 399 -5.06 0.73 -15.08
C ALA A 399 -5.96 1.48 -14.10
N CYS A 400 -5.85 1.16 -12.80
CA CYS A 400 -6.62 1.82 -11.75
C CYS A 400 -6.31 3.32 -11.70
N MET A 401 -5.03 3.69 -11.67
CA MET A 401 -4.60 5.10 -11.61
C MET A 401 -5.03 5.88 -12.86
N ALA A 402 -4.87 5.29 -14.06
CA ALA A 402 -5.33 5.90 -15.30
C ALA A 402 -6.85 6.15 -15.29
N LEU A 403 -7.63 5.17 -14.80
CA LEU A 403 -9.07 5.31 -14.71
C LEU A 403 -9.50 6.36 -13.66
N VAL A 404 -8.79 6.48 -12.55
CA VAL A 404 -8.99 7.56 -11.57
C VAL A 404 -8.78 8.92 -12.22
N GLN A 405 -7.69 9.09 -12.99
CA GLN A 405 -7.42 10.34 -13.69
C GLN A 405 -8.51 10.65 -14.73
N MET A 406 -8.95 9.66 -15.51
CA MET A 406 -10.03 9.82 -16.48
C MET A 406 -11.38 10.18 -15.84
N LYS A 407 -11.67 9.66 -14.64
CA LYS A 407 -12.89 10.00 -13.90
C LYS A 407 -12.84 11.42 -13.30
N THR A 408 -11.63 11.94 -13.07
CA THR A 408 -11.42 13.29 -12.51
C THR A 408 -11.41 14.36 -13.61
N GLU A 409 -10.65 14.15 -14.70
CA GLU A 409 -10.43 15.15 -15.72
C GLU A 409 -11.42 15.05 -16.89
N GLU A 410 -11.69 16.18 -17.52
CA GLU A 410 -12.65 16.23 -18.62
C GLU A 410 -12.09 15.65 -19.92
N TRP A 411 -10.85 16.02 -20.24
CA TRP A 411 -10.19 15.55 -21.45
C TRP A 411 -8.95 14.71 -21.11
N CYS A 412 -9.04 13.42 -21.43
CA CYS A 412 -7.96 12.45 -21.28
C CYS A 412 -7.83 11.60 -22.55
N TYR A 413 -6.59 11.47 -23.04
CA TYR A 413 -6.28 10.64 -24.19
C TYR A 413 -5.41 9.45 -23.75
N PRO A 414 -6.00 8.26 -23.51
CA PRO A 414 -5.26 7.11 -23.03
C PRO A 414 -4.51 6.42 -24.18
N LEU A 415 -3.23 6.15 -23.95
CA LEU A 415 -2.32 5.46 -24.87
C LEU A 415 -1.71 4.23 -24.17
N ALA A 416 -1.85 3.06 -24.77
CA ALA A 416 -1.04 1.90 -24.41
C ALA A 416 0.30 1.96 -25.14
N PHE A 417 1.40 1.76 -24.42
CA PHE A 417 2.72 1.74 -25.03
C PHE A 417 3.60 0.59 -24.52
N SER A 418 4.49 0.12 -25.41
CA SER A 418 5.60 -0.79 -25.09
C SER A 418 6.79 -0.45 -26.01
N ASP A 419 7.10 -1.23 -27.02
CA ASP A 419 7.97 -0.86 -28.16
C ASP A 419 7.19 -0.24 -29.33
N GLY A 420 5.87 -0.16 -29.24
CA GLY A 420 4.93 0.58 -30.05
C GLY A 420 3.92 1.32 -29.19
N VAL A 421 3.16 2.23 -29.78
CA VAL A 421 2.12 3.00 -29.09
C VAL A 421 0.81 2.95 -29.85
N LYS A 422 -0.31 2.81 -29.15
CA LYS A 422 -1.67 2.79 -29.73
C LYS A 422 -2.66 3.47 -28.81
N PRO A 423 -3.66 4.21 -29.36
CA PRO A 423 -4.77 4.72 -28.61
C PRO A 423 -5.62 3.60 -27.99
N MET A 424 -6.03 3.79 -26.75
CA MET A 424 -6.97 2.91 -26.07
C MET A 424 -8.40 3.43 -26.30
N VAL A 425 -8.88 3.24 -27.52
CA VAL A 425 -10.15 3.86 -28.01
C VAL A 425 -11.40 3.44 -27.26
N ASN A 426 -11.37 2.29 -26.59
CA ASN A 426 -12.49 1.78 -25.80
C ASN A 426 -12.43 2.20 -24.32
N MET A 427 -11.46 3.03 -23.92
CA MET A 427 -11.39 3.58 -22.56
C MET A 427 -12.23 4.85 -22.44
N SER A 428 -13.11 4.88 -21.43
CA SER A 428 -13.97 6.01 -21.09
C SER A 428 -14.17 6.12 -19.57
N LYS A 429 -14.72 7.24 -19.11
CA LYS A 429 -15.08 7.46 -17.70
C LYS A 429 -16.08 6.42 -17.15
N ALA A 430 -16.87 5.80 -18.03
CA ALA A 430 -17.90 4.81 -17.67
C ALA A 430 -17.33 3.40 -17.47
N ASN A 431 -16.10 3.13 -17.94
CA ASN A 431 -15.52 1.80 -17.83
C ASN A 431 -15.29 1.38 -16.37
N ARG A 432 -15.34 0.06 -16.17
CA ARG A 432 -14.89 -0.62 -14.97
C ARG A 432 -13.43 -1.04 -15.12
N MET A 433 -12.77 -1.31 -13.98
CA MET A 433 -11.40 -1.83 -13.96
C MET A 433 -11.22 -3.08 -14.84
N SER A 434 -12.21 -3.99 -14.83
CA SER A 434 -12.20 -5.19 -15.68
C SER A 434 -12.11 -4.86 -17.16
N ASP A 435 -12.83 -3.82 -17.61
CA ASP A 435 -12.88 -3.40 -19.01
C ASP A 435 -11.53 -2.80 -19.42
N VAL A 436 -10.95 -1.95 -18.57
CA VAL A 436 -9.62 -1.35 -18.80
C VAL A 436 -8.54 -2.41 -18.88
N VAL A 437 -8.54 -3.36 -17.93
CA VAL A 437 -7.61 -4.49 -17.93
C VAL A 437 -7.79 -5.37 -19.16
N ALA A 438 -9.04 -5.62 -19.58
CA ALA A 438 -9.32 -6.38 -20.81
C ALA A 438 -8.86 -5.62 -22.06
N GLU A 439 -9.03 -4.31 -22.10
CA GLU A 439 -8.53 -3.48 -23.19
C GLU A 439 -7.00 -3.53 -23.27
N MET A 440 -6.30 -3.31 -22.13
CA MET A 440 -4.83 -3.37 -22.08
C MET A 440 -4.26 -4.69 -22.61
N LYS A 441 -4.92 -5.82 -22.36
CA LYS A 441 -4.49 -7.15 -22.82
C LYS A 441 -4.54 -7.33 -24.34
N LYS A 442 -5.21 -6.47 -25.07
CA LYS A 442 -5.28 -6.51 -26.55
C LYS A 442 -4.01 -5.96 -27.22
N TYR A 443 -3.18 -5.26 -26.46
CA TYR A 443 -1.97 -4.64 -26.99
C TYR A 443 -0.77 -5.59 -26.90
N PRO A 444 0.13 -5.56 -27.92
CA PRO A 444 1.30 -6.44 -27.92
C PRO A 444 2.26 -6.08 -26.79
N VAL A 445 2.69 -7.10 -26.08
CA VAL A 445 3.71 -6.99 -25.04
C VAL A 445 5.09 -6.87 -25.69
N GLY A 446 5.82 -5.80 -25.42
CA GLY A 446 7.14 -5.53 -26.01
C GLY A 446 8.16 -5.01 -25.01
N ARG A 447 9.17 -4.36 -25.55
CA ARG A 447 10.20 -3.61 -24.82
C ARG A 447 9.61 -2.28 -24.34
N THR A 448 10.25 -1.62 -23.37
CA THR A 448 9.74 -0.37 -22.81
C THR A 448 10.37 0.85 -23.47
N ASN A 449 9.55 1.69 -24.11
CA ASN A 449 9.94 2.99 -24.67
C ASN A 449 8.99 4.08 -24.17
N VAL A 450 9.37 4.73 -23.09
CA VAL A 450 8.56 5.77 -22.43
C VAL A 450 8.47 7.06 -23.24
N ALA A 451 9.29 7.26 -24.27
CA ALA A 451 9.18 8.43 -25.17
C ALA A 451 7.95 8.38 -26.09
N LEU A 452 7.39 7.19 -26.34
CA LEU A 452 6.35 6.99 -27.34
C LEU A 452 5.07 7.83 -27.13
N PRO A 453 4.53 8.04 -25.93
CA PRO A 453 3.36 8.90 -25.75
C PRO A 453 3.59 10.35 -26.21
N MET A 454 4.77 10.93 -25.94
CA MET A 454 5.11 12.28 -26.37
C MET A 454 5.32 12.32 -27.88
N LEU A 455 6.07 11.36 -28.45
CA LEU A 455 6.29 11.26 -29.90
C LEU A 455 4.95 11.07 -30.65
N TYR A 456 4.04 10.27 -30.13
CA TYR A 456 2.70 10.09 -30.70
C TYR A 456 1.90 11.39 -30.68
N ALA A 457 1.92 12.10 -29.56
CA ALA A 457 1.21 13.38 -29.42
C ALA A 457 1.76 14.44 -30.39
N THR A 458 3.10 14.49 -30.59
CA THR A 458 3.75 15.37 -31.57
C THR A 458 3.30 15.06 -33.01
N ALA A 459 3.38 13.78 -33.39
CA ALA A 459 3.02 13.34 -34.74
C ALA A 459 1.53 13.58 -35.07
N ASN A 460 0.64 13.46 -34.08
CA ASN A 460 -0.79 13.66 -34.24
C ASN A 460 -1.27 15.08 -33.84
N LYS A 461 -0.35 15.99 -33.52
CA LYS A 461 -0.64 17.38 -33.11
C LYS A 461 -1.67 17.48 -32.00
N LEU A 462 -1.62 16.59 -31.01
CA LEU A 462 -2.54 16.61 -29.87
C LEU A 462 -2.19 17.79 -28.94
N PRO A 463 -3.17 18.62 -28.54
CA PRO A 463 -2.94 19.81 -27.71
C PRO A 463 -2.84 19.41 -26.21
N VAL A 464 -1.74 18.80 -25.81
CA VAL A 464 -1.52 18.25 -24.47
C VAL A 464 -0.93 19.29 -23.53
N ASP A 465 -1.48 19.41 -22.32
CA ASP A 465 -0.92 20.22 -21.22
C ASP A 465 -0.14 19.36 -20.24
N ALA A 466 -0.51 18.06 -20.08
CA ALA A 466 0.18 17.14 -19.19
C ALA A 466 0.23 15.71 -19.74
N PHE A 467 1.39 15.12 -19.69
CA PHE A 467 1.63 13.68 -19.91
C PHE A 467 1.74 13.00 -18.55
N VAL A 468 0.90 12.01 -18.29
CA VAL A 468 0.98 11.16 -17.08
C VAL A 468 1.35 9.75 -17.53
N ILE A 469 2.52 9.29 -17.13
CA ILE A 469 3.07 8.01 -17.55
C ILE A 469 3.08 7.03 -16.39
N TYR A 470 2.33 5.94 -16.50
CA TYR A 470 2.27 4.86 -15.51
C TYR A 470 3.20 3.72 -15.95
N THR A 471 4.35 3.57 -15.29
CA THR A 471 5.43 2.65 -15.69
C THR A 471 6.21 2.14 -14.49
N ASP A 472 7.01 1.10 -14.68
CA ASP A 472 8.00 0.64 -13.69
C ASP A 472 9.36 1.36 -13.79
N ASN A 473 9.45 2.44 -14.57
CA ASN A 473 10.66 3.23 -14.84
C ASN A 473 11.78 2.50 -15.61
N GLU A 474 11.53 1.34 -16.17
CA GLU A 474 12.52 0.51 -16.83
C GLU A 474 12.60 0.79 -18.36
N THR A 475 12.71 2.06 -18.76
CA THR A 475 12.85 2.43 -20.20
C THR A 475 14.22 2.06 -20.74
N TRP A 476 14.29 1.46 -21.93
CA TRP A 476 15.56 1.06 -22.56
C TRP A 476 15.50 0.89 -24.09
N SER A 477 14.36 1.09 -24.68
CA SER A 477 14.11 0.88 -26.11
C SER A 477 13.76 2.21 -26.77
N GLY A 478 14.24 2.41 -27.99
CA GLY A 478 13.94 3.62 -28.77
C GLY A 478 15.16 4.54 -28.99
N ASN A 479 14.98 5.51 -29.89
CA ASN A 479 16.05 6.40 -30.36
C ASN A 479 15.98 7.81 -29.77
N THR A 480 15.04 8.06 -28.84
CA THR A 480 14.84 9.35 -28.20
C THR A 480 14.63 9.13 -26.70
N HIS A 481 15.36 9.86 -25.86
CA HIS A 481 15.11 9.87 -24.43
C HIS A 481 13.77 10.53 -24.14
N PRO A 482 13.02 10.08 -23.12
CA PRO A 482 11.71 10.65 -22.77
C PRO A 482 11.75 12.16 -22.49
N SER A 483 12.79 12.65 -21.79
CA SER A 483 12.99 14.08 -21.54
C SER A 483 13.15 14.87 -22.84
N LYS A 484 13.91 14.32 -23.79
CA LYS A 484 14.09 14.95 -25.12
C LYS A 484 12.80 14.92 -25.94
N ALA A 485 12.02 13.82 -25.85
CA ALA A 485 10.72 13.74 -26.52
C ALA A 485 9.72 14.79 -26.01
N LEU A 486 9.77 15.13 -24.71
CA LEU A 486 8.97 16.21 -24.15
C LEU A 486 9.44 17.58 -24.62
N GLU A 487 10.75 17.81 -24.64
CA GLU A 487 11.33 19.05 -25.15
C GLU A 487 10.94 19.28 -26.62
N ASP A 488 11.09 18.26 -27.47
CA ASP A 488 10.70 18.31 -28.88
C ASP A 488 9.19 18.57 -29.05
N TYR A 489 8.34 17.97 -28.17
CA TYR A 489 6.90 18.24 -28.14
C TYR A 489 6.63 19.71 -27.80
N ARG A 490 7.25 20.23 -26.73
CA ARG A 490 7.09 21.64 -26.29
C ARG A 490 7.45 22.62 -27.45
N GLN A 491 8.56 22.36 -28.15
CA GLN A 491 9.00 23.17 -29.27
C GLN A 491 8.04 23.06 -30.47
N ALA A 492 7.66 21.84 -30.85
CA ALA A 492 6.79 21.62 -32.01
C ALA A 492 5.37 22.16 -31.83
N MET A 493 4.84 22.12 -30.61
CA MET A 493 3.47 22.51 -30.30
C MET A 493 3.35 23.92 -29.71
N GLY A 494 4.45 24.59 -29.37
CA GLY A 494 4.44 25.88 -28.67
C GLY A 494 3.72 25.84 -27.33
N ARG A 495 3.82 24.72 -26.61
CA ARG A 495 3.14 24.47 -25.32
C ARG A 495 4.13 24.11 -24.23
N ASP A 496 3.93 24.65 -23.04
CA ASP A 496 4.70 24.28 -21.84
C ASP A 496 4.06 23.04 -21.18
N ALA A 497 4.10 21.91 -21.91
CA ALA A 497 3.54 20.66 -21.43
C ALA A 497 4.37 20.08 -20.28
N LYS A 498 3.69 19.48 -19.30
CA LYS A 498 4.31 18.82 -18.14
C LYS A 498 4.39 17.32 -18.35
N LEU A 499 5.40 16.70 -17.73
CA LEU A 499 5.56 15.24 -17.69
C LEU A 499 5.51 14.75 -16.24
N ILE A 500 4.57 13.89 -15.93
CA ILE A 500 4.45 13.23 -14.63
C ILE A 500 4.71 11.74 -14.82
N VAL A 501 5.71 11.22 -14.12
CA VAL A 501 6.04 9.79 -14.13
C VAL A 501 5.54 9.16 -12.84
N CYS A 502 4.54 8.30 -12.95
CA CYS A 502 3.98 7.52 -11.84
C CYS A 502 4.73 6.18 -11.74
N ALA A 503 5.69 6.11 -10.81
CA ALA A 503 6.49 4.92 -10.58
C ALA A 503 5.67 3.82 -9.89
N MET A 504 5.43 2.70 -10.58
CA MET A 504 4.69 1.54 -10.03
C MET A 504 5.57 0.61 -9.18
N THR A 505 6.87 0.85 -9.13
CA THR A 505 7.87 0.06 -8.40
C THR A 505 8.87 0.96 -7.67
N ALA A 506 9.48 0.45 -6.60
CA ALA A 506 10.45 1.20 -5.78
C ALA A 506 11.86 1.21 -6.41
N THR A 507 12.01 1.90 -7.54
CA THR A 507 13.30 2.07 -8.26
C THR A 507 14.13 3.24 -7.72
N ARG A 508 15.45 3.24 -8.01
CA ARG A 508 16.43 4.26 -7.59
C ARG A 508 16.70 5.35 -8.65
N TYR A 509 15.94 5.32 -9.71
CA TYR A 509 16.04 6.21 -10.85
C TYR A 509 14.66 6.63 -11.31
N SER A 510 14.58 7.68 -12.07
CA SER A 510 13.37 8.19 -12.69
C SER A 510 13.59 8.50 -14.15
N VAL A 511 12.51 8.34 -14.91
CA VAL A 511 12.44 8.83 -16.30
C VAL A 511 12.30 10.37 -16.33
N ALA A 512 11.70 10.95 -15.27
CA ALA A 512 11.58 12.39 -15.11
C ALA A 512 12.96 13.02 -14.80
N ASP A 513 13.31 14.08 -15.51
CA ASP A 513 14.52 14.86 -15.25
C ASP A 513 14.31 15.73 -13.98
N PRO A 514 15.10 15.56 -12.92
CA PRO A 514 14.96 16.33 -11.71
C PRO A 514 15.33 17.80 -11.86
N ASN A 515 16.00 18.18 -12.96
CA ASN A 515 16.39 19.56 -13.26
C ASN A 515 15.38 20.30 -14.17
N ASP A 516 14.36 19.60 -14.69
CA ASP A 516 13.27 20.22 -15.45
C ASP A 516 12.08 20.49 -14.51
N PRO A 517 11.74 21.76 -14.21
CA PRO A 517 10.62 22.09 -13.33
C PRO A 517 9.25 21.68 -13.90
N GLY A 518 9.18 21.36 -15.18
CA GLY A 518 7.99 20.80 -15.82
C GLY A 518 7.92 19.28 -15.79
N MET A 519 8.83 18.60 -15.07
CA MET A 519 8.81 17.16 -14.87
C MET A 519 8.65 16.80 -13.40
N LEU A 520 7.79 15.83 -13.11
CA LEU A 520 7.51 15.34 -11.76
C LEU A 520 7.59 13.81 -11.73
N ASP A 521 8.26 13.31 -10.71
CA ASP A 521 8.27 11.90 -10.40
C ASP A 521 7.42 11.65 -9.14
N VAL A 522 6.41 10.80 -9.25
CA VAL A 522 5.52 10.47 -8.14
C VAL A 522 5.48 8.97 -7.90
N VAL A 523 5.28 8.61 -6.64
CA VAL A 523 5.09 7.23 -6.26
C VAL A 523 3.67 6.80 -6.68
N GLY A 524 3.61 5.86 -7.61
CA GLY A 524 2.34 5.31 -8.07
C GLY A 524 1.61 4.57 -6.93
N PHE A 525 0.29 4.64 -6.93
CA PHE A 525 -0.58 4.07 -5.92
C PHE A 525 -0.48 4.66 -4.51
N ASP A 526 0.11 5.85 -4.35
CA ASP A 526 -0.12 6.66 -3.15
C ASP A 526 -1.53 7.27 -3.21
N ALA A 527 -2.28 7.21 -2.12
CA ALA A 527 -3.63 7.79 -2.05
C ALA A 527 -3.67 9.31 -2.36
N ARG A 528 -2.55 10.01 -2.19
CA ARG A 528 -2.38 11.43 -2.52
C ARG A 528 -1.97 11.69 -3.98
N CYS A 529 -1.58 10.65 -4.73
CA CYS A 529 -1.02 10.79 -6.07
C CYS A 529 -1.90 11.64 -7.02
N PRO A 530 -3.23 11.43 -7.14
CA PRO A 530 -4.07 12.27 -7.99
C PRO A 530 -4.06 13.75 -7.59
N LYS A 531 -4.02 14.04 -6.29
CA LYS A 531 -3.94 15.41 -5.77
C LYS A 531 -2.61 16.06 -6.15
N VAL A 532 -1.50 15.37 -5.93
CA VAL A 532 -0.14 15.85 -6.27
C VAL A 532 -0.02 16.13 -7.78
N ILE A 533 -0.56 15.24 -8.62
CA ILE A 533 -0.61 15.45 -10.08
C ILE A 533 -1.38 16.72 -10.43
N SER A 534 -2.57 16.89 -9.86
CA SER A 534 -3.44 18.06 -10.12
C SER A 534 -2.78 19.37 -9.69
N GLU A 535 -2.20 19.43 -8.49
CA GLU A 535 -1.49 20.61 -7.97
C GLU A 535 -0.29 20.98 -8.86
N PHE A 536 0.52 19.98 -9.21
CA PHE A 536 1.64 20.18 -10.13
C PHE A 536 1.20 20.72 -11.49
N VAL A 537 0.14 20.14 -12.09
CA VAL A 537 -0.35 20.58 -13.40
C VAL A 537 -0.92 21.99 -13.35
N ARG A 538 -1.56 22.40 -12.25
CA ARG A 538 -2.03 23.77 -12.02
C ARG A 538 -0.88 24.77 -11.80
N GLY A 539 0.31 24.31 -11.44
CA GLY A 539 1.43 25.18 -11.06
C GLY A 539 1.32 25.75 -9.65
N VAL A 540 0.60 25.03 -8.78
CA VAL A 540 0.53 25.33 -7.34
C VAL A 540 1.60 24.48 -6.66
N ASP A 541 2.45 25.10 -5.85
CA ASP A 541 3.43 24.35 -5.06
C ASP A 541 2.67 23.43 -4.08
N ALA A 542 3.04 22.16 -4.06
CA ALA A 542 2.47 21.21 -3.12
C ALA A 542 2.94 21.57 -1.70
N GLU A 543 2.00 22.07 -0.85
CA GLU A 543 2.21 22.25 0.58
C GLU A 543 2.39 20.90 1.32
#